data_2f01cdbabf50727e06ce22730a3907f1
#
_entry.id   2f01cdbabf50727e06ce22730a3907f1
#
_cell.length_a   1.000
_cell.length_b   1.000
_cell.length_c   1.000
_cell.angle_alpha   90.00
_cell.angle_beta   90.00
_cell.angle_gamma   90.00
#
_symmetry.space_group_name_H-M   'P 1'
#
loop_
_entity.id
_entity.type
_entity.pdbx_description
1 polymer ?
#
loop_
_entity_poly.entity_id
_entity_poly.type
_entity_poly.pdbx_seq_one_letter_code
_entity_poly.pdbx_strand_id
1 'polypeptide(L)'
;MRGLRAVEHHAPLGQALRDHLASGESASIDVLRSDGVSYTIESQEFFSIRGRLEALDKRAIRESRGRVLDAGAGAGRHSLALQEAKYSVVAIDVSPLCVEVMQGRGVEEAHVADVFDLDCEEFGEFDTILFLMQSIGIAGSLFGLERLLISLRPLLRPGGQILLDSSPLAGPHSPNRDSSDGVLDGIDVTFSYRGSRGESFSWLYLDEEALAEVAGRLGWALEVLDRTAAGEYLARLGRAEG
;
A
#
# COMPACT_ATOMS: atom_id res chain seq x y z
N MET A 1 -11.20 -10.39 15.34
CA MET A 1 -11.51 -11.37 14.27
C MET A 1 -11.15 -10.92 12.85
N ARG A 2 -10.95 -9.60 12.55
CA ARG A 2 -10.50 -9.13 11.23
C ARG A 2 -9.04 -9.49 10.92
N GLY A 3 -8.12 -9.33 11.86
CA GLY A 3 -6.70 -9.60 11.63
C GLY A 3 -6.36 -11.05 11.25
N LEU A 4 -7.06 -12.06 11.79
CA LEU A 4 -6.85 -13.46 11.43
C LEU A 4 -7.27 -13.79 9.98
N ARG A 5 -8.33 -13.15 9.46
CA ARG A 5 -8.76 -13.31 8.06
C ARG A 5 -7.78 -12.66 7.09
N ALA A 6 -7.29 -11.46 7.40
CA ALA A 6 -6.31 -10.77 6.56
C ALA A 6 -5.02 -11.60 6.35
N VAL A 7 -4.59 -12.36 7.36
CA VAL A 7 -3.44 -13.27 7.26
C VAL A 7 -3.65 -14.37 6.21
N GLU A 8 -4.85 -14.94 6.11
CA GLU A 8 -5.17 -16.02 5.16
C GLU A 8 -5.25 -15.52 3.72
N HIS A 9 -5.73 -14.29 3.49
CA HIS A 9 -5.80 -13.66 2.17
C HIS A 9 -4.41 -13.48 1.53
N HIS A 10 -3.43 -13.03 2.32
CA HIS A 10 -2.08 -12.71 1.85
C HIS A 10 -1.08 -13.86 1.99
N ALA A 11 -1.49 -15.03 2.48
CA ALA A 11 -0.59 -16.16 2.70
C ALA A 11 0.20 -16.57 1.43
N PRO A 12 -0.39 -16.65 0.21
CA PRO A 12 0.38 -16.99 -1.00
C PRO A 12 1.46 -15.96 -1.33
N LEU A 13 1.17 -14.66 -1.18
CA LEU A 13 2.16 -13.60 -1.38
C LEU A 13 3.31 -13.73 -0.38
N GLY A 14 3.00 -13.80 0.92
CA GLY A 14 4.03 -13.96 1.96
C GLY A 14 4.89 -15.19 1.76
N GLN A 15 4.29 -16.32 1.34
CA GLN A 15 5.03 -17.55 1.01
C GLN A 15 6.00 -17.34 -0.17
N ALA A 16 5.55 -16.69 -1.24
CA ALA A 16 6.39 -16.39 -2.41
C ALA A 16 7.56 -15.47 -2.05
N LEU A 17 7.32 -14.44 -1.22
CA LEU A 17 8.37 -13.54 -0.76
C LEU A 17 9.39 -14.27 0.14
N ARG A 18 8.93 -15.17 1.00
CA ARG A 18 9.82 -15.99 1.84
C ARG A 18 10.66 -16.96 1.01
N ASP A 19 10.06 -17.62 0.02
CA ASP A 19 10.78 -18.52 -0.88
C ASP A 19 11.84 -17.78 -1.70
N HIS A 20 11.53 -16.55 -2.17
CA HIS A 20 12.49 -15.67 -2.83
C HIS A 20 13.65 -15.32 -1.89
N LEU A 21 13.36 -14.91 -0.66
CA LEU A 21 14.41 -14.58 0.32
C LEU A 21 15.36 -15.78 0.55
N ALA A 22 14.80 -16.98 0.62
CA ALA A 22 15.58 -18.19 0.90
C ALA A 22 16.40 -18.67 -0.30
N SER A 23 15.89 -18.54 -1.54
CA SER A 23 16.53 -19.08 -2.75
C SER A 23 17.33 -18.03 -3.54
N GLY A 24 16.99 -16.76 -3.40
CA GLY A 24 17.47 -15.68 -4.29
C GLY A 24 16.83 -15.67 -5.68
N GLU A 25 15.89 -16.58 -5.95
CA GLU A 25 15.19 -16.68 -7.23
C GLU A 25 13.82 -16.00 -7.18
N SER A 26 13.44 -15.29 -8.27
CA SER A 26 12.11 -14.70 -8.35
C SER A 26 11.04 -15.77 -8.40
N ALA A 27 9.95 -15.51 -7.68
CA ALA A 27 8.76 -16.34 -7.64
C ALA A 27 7.60 -15.58 -8.30
N SER A 28 6.86 -16.26 -9.18
CA SER A 28 5.70 -15.70 -9.87
C SER A 28 4.44 -15.92 -9.04
N ILE A 29 3.71 -14.84 -8.75
CA ILE A 29 2.46 -14.83 -8.00
C ILE A 29 1.32 -14.48 -8.97
N ASP A 30 0.33 -15.36 -9.10
CA ASP A 30 -0.84 -15.07 -9.90
C ASP A 30 -1.82 -14.20 -9.11
N VAL A 31 -2.31 -13.15 -9.77
CA VAL A 31 -3.33 -12.23 -9.28
C VAL A 31 -4.59 -12.45 -10.10
N LEU A 32 -5.66 -12.86 -9.44
CA LEU A 32 -6.95 -13.16 -10.04
C LEU A 32 -7.96 -12.13 -9.56
N ARG A 33 -8.56 -11.36 -10.49
CA ARG A 33 -9.56 -10.34 -10.18
C ARG A 33 -10.97 -10.88 -10.47
N SER A 34 -11.95 -10.41 -9.71
CA SER A 34 -13.35 -10.80 -9.88
C SER A 34 -13.98 -10.34 -11.20
N ASP A 35 -13.39 -9.34 -11.88
CA ASP A 35 -13.79 -8.87 -13.20
C ASP A 35 -13.26 -9.75 -14.37
N GLY A 36 -12.59 -10.87 -14.04
CA GLY A 36 -12.04 -11.81 -15.01
C GLY A 36 -10.64 -11.47 -15.52
N VAL A 37 -10.07 -10.34 -15.12
CA VAL A 37 -8.68 -10.02 -15.42
C VAL A 37 -7.75 -10.86 -14.54
N SER A 38 -6.70 -11.41 -15.13
CA SER A 38 -5.62 -12.08 -14.39
C SER A 38 -4.27 -11.64 -14.92
N TYR A 39 -3.31 -11.54 -14.02
CA TYR A 39 -1.93 -11.21 -14.34
C TYR A 39 -0.99 -11.81 -13.30
N THR A 40 0.29 -11.77 -13.60
CA THR A 40 1.34 -12.29 -12.71
C THR A 40 2.21 -11.14 -12.24
N ILE A 41 2.53 -11.13 -10.95
CA ILE A 41 3.53 -10.25 -10.35
C ILE A 41 4.74 -11.08 -9.94
N GLU A 42 5.92 -10.51 -10.10
CA GLU A 42 7.16 -11.17 -9.74
C GLU A 42 7.61 -10.74 -8.34
N SER A 43 7.94 -11.70 -7.48
CA SER A 43 8.42 -11.40 -6.13
C SER A 43 9.62 -10.46 -6.12
N GLN A 44 10.46 -10.51 -7.17
CA GLN A 44 11.59 -9.60 -7.38
C GLN A 44 11.18 -8.11 -7.30
N GLU A 45 9.96 -7.76 -7.67
CA GLU A 45 9.44 -6.39 -7.61
C GLU A 45 9.39 -5.86 -6.17
N PHE A 46 9.12 -6.72 -5.21
CA PHE A 46 9.11 -6.40 -3.78
C PHE A 46 10.52 -6.31 -3.15
N PHE A 47 11.55 -6.80 -3.86
CA PHE A 47 12.93 -6.84 -3.36
C PHE A 47 13.82 -5.75 -3.94
N SER A 48 13.43 -5.07 -5.01
CA SER A 48 14.26 -4.12 -5.73
C SER A 48 14.47 -2.82 -4.96
N ILE A 49 15.66 -2.63 -4.38
CA ILE A 49 16.06 -1.39 -3.68
C ILE A 49 16.91 -0.51 -4.60
N ARG A 50 17.82 -1.12 -5.37
CA ARG A 50 18.80 -0.40 -6.21
C ARG A 50 18.48 -0.49 -7.69
N GLY A 51 18.37 0.65 -8.36
CA GLY A 51 18.29 0.76 -9.81
C GLY A 51 16.92 0.55 -10.43
N ARG A 52 15.97 -0.01 -9.69
CA ARG A 52 14.61 -0.30 -10.16
C ARG A 52 13.48 0.26 -9.29
N LEU A 53 13.78 1.12 -8.32
CA LEU A 53 12.71 1.91 -7.74
C LEU A 53 12.13 2.76 -8.86
N GLU A 54 10.83 2.64 -9.07
CA GLU A 54 10.11 3.45 -10.04
C GLU A 54 10.27 4.95 -9.75
N ALA A 55 9.99 5.78 -10.71
CA ALA A 55 10.14 7.23 -10.53
C ALA A 55 9.31 7.75 -9.36
N LEU A 56 8.09 7.21 -9.19
CA LEU A 56 7.19 7.58 -8.10
C LEU A 56 7.76 7.19 -6.72
N ASP A 57 8.33 5.98 -6.57
CA ASP A 57 8.97 5.55 -5.33
C ASP A 57 10.13 6.48 -4.93
N LYS A 58 11.01 6.78 -5.90
CA LYS A 58 12.13 7.71 -5.69
C LYS A 58 11.65 9.09 -5.28
N ARG A 59 10.55 9.55 -5.87
CA ARG A 59 9.94 10.81 -5.50
C ARG A 59 9.37 10.75 -4.09
N ALA A 60 8.62 9.70 -3.75
CA ALA A 60 8.04 9.53 -2.42
C ALA A 60 9.11 9.49 -1.32
N ILE A 61 10.23 8.75 -1.53
CA ILE A 61 11.36 8.72 -0.59
C ILE A 61 11.97 10.11 -0.39
N ARG A 62 12.14 10.91 -1.46
CA ARG A 62 12.67 12.28 -1.36
C ARG A 62 11.71 13.25 -0.66
N GLU A 63 10.40 13.05 -0.83
CA GLU A 63 9.35 13.85 -0.18
C GLU A 63 9.08 13.42 1.26
N SER A 64 9.55 12.23 1.66
CA SER A 64 9.44 11.75 3.05
C SER A 64 10.22 12.64 4.00
N ARG A 65 9.77 12.71 5.25
CA ARG A 65 10.40 13.50 6.30
C ARG A 65 10.17 12.88 7.68
N GLY A 66 11.10 13.14 8.58
CA GLY A 66 11.01 12.75 9.98
C GLY A 66 10.87 11.25 10.22
N ARG A 67 9.95 10.88 11.11
CA ARG A 67 9.60 9.48 11.40
C ARG A 67 8.55 8.99 10.41
N VAL A 68 8.81 7.86 9.77
CA VAL A 68 8.02 7.33 8.65
C VAL A 68 7.35 6.03 9.05
N LEU A 69 6.04 5.90 8.77
CA LEU A 69 5.31 4.64 8.76
C LEU A 69 5.22 4.12 7.32
N ASP A 70 5.72 2.92 7.06
CA ASP A 70 5.56 2.21 5.78
C ASP A 70 4.43 1.18 5.94
N ALA A 71 3.24 1.48 5.39
CA ALA A 71 2.02 0.72 5.60
C ALA A 71 1.77 -0.27 4.46
N GLY A 72 1.66 -1.58 4.81
CA GLY A 72 1.60 -2.67 3.84
C GLY A 72 2.97 -2.89 3.18
N ALA A 73 4.03 -2.93 3.98
CA ALA A 73 5.40 -2.86 3.53
C ALA A 73 5.90 -4.09 2.75
N GLY A 74 5.16 -5.22 2.76
CA GLY A 74 5.47 -6.44 2.02
C GLY A 74 6.85 -7.00 2.36
N ALA A 75 7.80 -6.94 1.41
CA ALA A 75 9.18 -7.35 1.66
C ALA A 75 10.08 -6.20 2.18
N GLY A 76 9.53 -5.03 2.49
CA GLY A 76 10.27 -3.91 3.08
C GLY A 76 11.19 -3.16 2.12
N ARG A 77 10.88 -3.13 0.82
CA ARG A 77 11.75 -2.46 -0.15
C ARG A 77 11.85 -0.95 0.09
N HIS A 78 10.74 -0.29 0.44
CA HIS A 78 10.72 1.14 0.75
C HIS A 78 11.31 1.40 2.13
N SER A 79 10.97 0.57 3.12
CA SER A 79 11.54 0.64 4.46
C SER A 79 13.07 0.63 4.45
N LEU A 80 13.68 -0.30 3.70
CA LEU A 80 15.14 -0.38 3.56
C LEU A 80 15.74 0.83 2.83
N ALA A 81 15.08 1.33 1.78
CA ALA A 81 15.51 2.52 1.07
C ALA A 81 15.46 3.78 1.97
N LEU A 82 14.44 3.89 2.81
CA LEU A 82 14.31 4.97 3.79
C LEU A 82 15.36 4.85 4.91
N GLN A 83 15.63 3.65 5.42
CA GLN A 83 16.71 3.42 6.40
C GLN A 83 18.08 3.79 5.81
N GLU A 84 18.35 3.43 4.54
CA GLU A 84 19.57 3.84 3.84
C GLU A 84 19.66 5.37 3.74
N ALA A 85 18.53 6.06 3.53
CA ALA A 85 18.41 7.51 3.54
C ALA A 85 18.39 8.14 4.96
N LYS A 86 18.55 7.32 6.03
CA LYS A 86 18.64 7.74 7.43
C LYS A 86 17.34 8.26 8.05
N TYR A 87 16.20 7.83 7.52
CA TYR A 87 14.92 8.03 8.20
C TYR A 87 14.74 7.02 9.34
N SER A 88 13.99 7.43 10.38
CA SER A 88 13.42 6.50 11.37
C SER A 88 12.18 5.88 10.76
N VAL A 89 12.15 4.56 10.59
CA VAL A 89 11.10 3.84 9.85
C VAL A 89 10.47 2.79 10.74
N VAL A 90 9.15 2.79 10.79
CA VAL A 90 8.32 1.70 11.28
C VAL A 90 7.64 1.06 10.08
N ALA A 91 7.84 -0.23 9.86
CA ALA A 91 7.20 -0.99 8.81
C ALA A 91 6.11 -1.89 9.37
N ILE A 92 4.94 -1.91 8.75
CA ILE A 92 3.84 -2.79 9.16
C ILE A 92 3.31 -3.59 7.97
N ASP A 93 2.90 -4.81 8.26
CA ASP A 93 2.15 -5.66 7.35
C ASP A 93 1.24 -6.59 8.15
N VAL A 94 0.08 -6.94 7.61
CA VAL A 94 -0.84 -7.90 8.27
C VAL A 94 -0.33 -9.33 8.17
N SER A 95 0.56 -9.62 7.23
CA SER A 95 1.14 -10.95 7.01
C SER A 95 2.38 -11.19 7.90
N PRO A 96 2.34 -12.14 8.83
CA PRO A 96 3.53 -12.51 9.60
C PRO A 96 4.71 -12.94 8.72
N LEU A 97 4.43 -13.59 7.57
CA LEU A 97 5.46 -13.99 6.63
C LEU A 97 6.16 -12.80 5.97
N CYS A 98 5.42 -11.73 5.64
CA CYS A 98 6.01 -10.49 5.15
C CYS A 98 6.90 -9.84 6.22
N VAL A 99 6.46 -9.85 7.48
CA VAL A 99 7.27 -9.33 8.60
C VAL A 99 8.53 -10.14 8.80
N GLU A 100 8.46 -11.48 8.76
CA GLU A 100 9.66 -12.35 8.78
C GLU A 100 10.63 -12.00 7.65
N VAL A 101 10.12 -11.77 6.44
CA VAL A 101 10.94 -11.38 5.28
C VAL A 101 11.60 -10.03 5.52
N MET A 102 10.84 -9.02 5.99
CA MET A 102 11.38 -7.70 6.32
C MET A 102 12.53 -7.78 7.33
N GLN A 103 12.32 -8.52 8.43
CA GLN A 103 13.33 -8.72 9.47
C GLN A 103 14.57 -9.46 8.93
N GLY A 104 14.35 -10.50 8.12
CA GLY A 104 15.43 -11.25 7.47
C GLY A 104 16.26 -10.40 6.48
N ARG A 105 15.67 -9.32 5.96
CA ARG A 105 16.34 -8.35 5.08
C ARG A 105 16.99 -7.18 5.81
N GLY A 106 16.77 -7.04 7.12
CA GLY A 106 17.38 -6.00 7.93
C GLY A 106 16.50 -4.75 8.12
N VAL A 107 15.18 -4.85 7.96
CA VAL A 107 14.27 -3.79 8.43
C VAL A 107 14.31 -3.78 9.96
N GLU A 108 14.70 -2.64 10.55
CA GLU A 108 15.02 -2.51 11.98
C GLU A 108 13.77 -2.60 12.87
N GLU A 109 12.67 -1.98 12.42
CA GLU A 109 11.41 -1.93 13.17
C GLU A 109 10.26 -2.40 12.25
N ALA A 110 9.91 -3.70 12.34
CA ALA A 110 8.89 -4.36 11.53
C ALA A 110 7.90 -5.11 12.41
N HIS A 111 6.58 -4.83 12.26
CA HIS A 111 5.51 -5.35 13.09
C HIS A 111 4.38 -5.97 12.27
N VAL A 112 3.79 -7.02 12.83
CA VAL A 112 2.51 -7.55 12.34
C VAL A 112 1.39 -6.66 12.88
N ALA A 113 0.81 -5.83 12.02
CA ALA A 113 -0.24 -4.90 12.42
C ALA A 113 -1.21 -4.59 11.27
N ASP A 114 -2.46 -4.33 11.61
CA ASP A 114 -3.47 -3.83 10.68
C ASP A 114 -3.48 -2.29 10.74
N VAL A 115 -3.29 -1.64 9.60
CA VAL A 115 -3.25 -0.18 9.52
C VAL A 115 -4.55 0.50 9.98
N PHE A 116 -5.67 -0.23 9.97
CA PHE A 116 -6.95 0.27 10.46
C PHE A 116 -7.08 0.26 11.99
N ASP A 117 -6.24 -0.52 12.67
CA ASP A 117 -6.30 -0.76 14.11
C ASP A 117 -5.04 -0.24 14.85
N LEU A 118 -4.24 0.64 14.20
CA LEU A 118 -3.06 1.23 14.82
C LEU A 118 -3.43 2.18 15.96
N ASP A 119 -2.70 2.04 17.07
CA ASP A 119 -2.82 2.91 18.22
C ASP A 119 -1.60 3.83 18.34
N CYS A 120 -1.85 5.13 18.51
CA CYS A 120 -0.80 6.12 18.70
C CYS A 120 -0.07 5.97 20.06
N GLU A 121 -0.69 5.32 21.07
CA GLU A 121 -0.02 4.99 22.33
C GLU A 121 1.05 3.91 22.15
N GLU A 122 0.83 2.96 21.23
CA GLU A 122 1.76 1.87 20.93
C GLU A 122 2.81 2.30 19.89
N PHE A 123 2.37 2.88 18.78
CA PHE A 123 3.24 3.18 17.64
C PHE A 123 3.77 4.62 17.62
N GLY A 124 3.20 5.52 18.43
CA GLY A 124 3.53 6.95 18.43
C GLY A 124 3.01 7.68 17.19
N GLU A 125 3.47 8.92 17.01
CA GLU A 125 3.11 9.76 15.88
C GLU A 125 4.20 9.76 14.80
N PHE A 126 3.79 10.02 13.55
CA PHE A 126 4.62 10.03 12.36
C PHE A 126 4.61 11.39 11.67
N ASP A 127 5.71 11.73 11.02
CA ASP A 127 5.82 12.90 10.14
C ASP A 127 5.38 12.55 8.72
N THR A 128 5.53 11.27 8.33
CA THR A 128 5.11 10.73 7.04
C THR A 128 4.51 9.34 7.20
N ILE A 129 3.37 9.10 6.56
CA ILE A 129 2.79 7.76 6.39
C ILE A 129 2.83 7.43 4.89
N LEU A 130 3.35 6.25 4.53
CA LEU A 130 3.50 5.81 3.15
C LEU A 130 2.53 4.69 2.81
N PHE A 131 1.92 4.81 1.62
CA PHE A 131 1.21 3.76 0.92
C PHE A 131 1.77 3.67 -0.50
N LEU A 132 2.78 2.84 -0.73
CA LEU A 132 3.47 2.70 -2.01
C LEU A 132 3.29 1.31 -2.62
N MET A 133 3.52 1.18 -3.93
CA MET A 133 3.12 0.01 -4.75
C MET A 133 1.61 -0.24 -4.68
N GLN A 134 0.84 0.82 -4.78
CA GLN A 134 -0.62 0.81 -4.72
C GLN A 134 -1.19 0.25 -3.39
N SER A 135 -0.38 0.21 -2.30
CA SER A 135 -0.83 -0.34 -1.02
C SER A 135 -2.03 0.41 -0.43
N ILE A 136 -2.36 1.62 -0.90
CA ILE A 136 -3.63 2.29 -0.56
C ILE A 136 -4.86 1.44 -0.93
N GLY A 137 -4.72 0.51 -1.87
CA GLY A 137 -5.72 -0.48 -2.25
C GLY A 137 -6.23 -1.35 -1.10
N ILE A 138 -5.46 -1.47 0.00
CA ILE A 138 -5.89 -2.15 1.24
C ILE A 138 -7.20 -1.52 1.79
N ALA A 139 -7.51 -0.27 1.45
CA ALA A 139 -8.78 0.36 1.81
C ALA A 139 -10.00 -0.43 1.31
N GLY A 140 -9.87 -1.17 0.20
CA GLY A 140 -10.85 -2.10 -0.33
C GLY A 140 -12.06 -1.44 -0.99
N SER A 141 -12.43 -0.21 -0.59
CA SER A 141 -13.54 0.58 -1.11
C SER A 141 -13.36 2.04 -0.78
N LEU A 142 -14.18 2.94 -1.39
CA LEU A 142 -14.19 4.36 -1.02
C LEU A 142 -14.61 4.57 0.44
N PHE A 143 -15.57 3.79 0.93
CA PHE A 143 -15.94 3.82 2.35
C PHE A 143 -14.77 3.36 3.25
N GLY A 144 -14.03 2.33 2.82
CA GLY A 144 -12.81 1.89 3.51
C GLY A 144 -11.72 2.97 3.51
N LEU A 145 -11.57 3.71 2.39
CA LEU A 145 -10.64 4.84 2.30
C LEU A 145 -11.02 5.97 3.29
N GLU A 146 -12.31 6.32 3.39
CA GLU A 146 -12.78 7.30 4.38
C GLU A 146 -12.40 6.87 5.80
N ARG A 147 -12.67 5.61 6.16
CA ARG A 147 -12.33 5.06 7.47
C ARG A 147 -10.83 5.09 7.72
N LEU A 148 -10.04 4.69 6.72
CA LEU A 148 -8.58 4.70 6.80
C LEU A 148 -8.05 6.13 7.03
N LEU A 149 -8.48 7.10 6.22
CA LEU A 149 -8.04 8.50 6.36
C LEU A 149 -8.46 9.12 7.71
N ILE A 150 -9.58 8.69 8.28
CA ILE A 150 -10.00 9.11 9.63
C ILE A 150 -9.09 8.47 10.70
N SER A 151 -8.81 7.15 10.61
CA SER A 151 -7.98 6.43 11.60
C SER A 151 -6.52 6.90 11.59
N LEU A 152 -6.00 7.37 10.45
CA LEU A 152 -4.63 7.86 10.33
C LEU A 152 -4.40 9.25 10.93
N ARG A 153 -5.45 10.05 11.14
CA ARG A 153 -5.31 11.43 11.66
C ARG A 153 -4.58 11.52 12.99
N PRO A 154 -4.91 10.73 14.03
CA PRO A 154 -4.23 10.79 15.32
C PRO A 154 -2.79 10.30 15.25
N LEU A 155 -2.42 9.54 14.22
CA LEU A 155 -1.06 9.03 14.01
C LEU A 155 -0.13 10.07 13.34
N LEU A 156 -0.68 11.18 12.83
CA LEU A 156 0.12 12.23 12.19
C LEU A 156 0.40 13.39 13.14
N ARG A 157 1.69 13.74 13.26
CA ARG A 157 2.13 14.96 13.90
C ARG A 157 1.54 16.21 13.24
N PRO A 158 1.46 17.34 13.95
CA PRO A 158 1.15 18.63 13.31
C PRO A 158 2.06 18.88 12.10
N GLY A 159 1.47 19.16 10.94
CA GLY A 159 2.19 19.30 9.68
C GLY A 159 2.63 17.98 9.03
N GLY A 160 2.29 16.82 9.60
CA GLY A 160 2.55 15.51 8.99
C GLY A 160 1.79 15.29 7.68
N GLN A 161 2.20 14.29 6.93
CA GLN A 161 1.69 14.01 5.58
C GLN A 161 1.46 12.52 5.36
N ILE A 162 0.55 12.19 4.43
CA ILE A 162 0.43 10.87 3.81
C ILE A 162 0.95 10.99 2.38
N LEU A 163 1.84 10.10 1.97
CA LEU A 163 2.27 9.92 0.59
C LEU A 163 1.72 8.58 0.10
N LEU A 164 1.01 8.61 -1.00
CA LEU A 164 0.43 7.41 -1.59
C LEU A 164 0.59 7.41 -3.10
N ASP A 165 0.79 6.24 -3.67
CA ASP A 165 0.62 6.03 -5.10
C ASP A 165 -0.66 5.23 -5.37
N SER A 166 -1.23 5.45 -6.53
CA SER A 166 -2.35 4.67 -7.04
C SER A 166 -2.46 4.80 -8.55
N SER A 167 -3.41 4.06 -9.10
CA SER A 167 -3.75 4.12 -10.52
C SER A 167 -5.25 3.92 -10.70
N PRO A 168 -5.84 4.47 -11.77
CA PRO A 168 -7.19 4.10 -12.15
C PRO A 168 -7.27 2.61 -12.48
N LEU A 169 -8.43 2.01 -12.28
CA LEU A 169 -8.67 0.63 -12.66
C LEU A 169 -8.46 0.46 -14.17
N ALA A 170 -7.51 -0.38 -14.57
CA ALA A 170 -7.28 -0.75 -15.96
C ALA A 170 -8.01 -2.04 -16.31
N GLY A 171 -8.58 -2.13 -17.52
CA GLY A 171 -9.20 -3.35 -18.03
C GLY A 171 -10.63 -3.15 -18.58
N PRO A 172 -11.30 -4.23 -19.04
CA PRO A 172 -12.58 -4.17 -19.73
C PRO A 172 -13.74 -3.63 -18.87
N HIS A 173 -13.56 -3.62 -17.56
CA HIS A 173 -14.53 -3.08 -16.59
C HIS A 173 -13.99 -1.81 -15.88
N SER A 174 -13.01 -1.12 -16.50
CA SER A 174 -12.71 0.24 -16.07
C SER A 174 -14.01 1.03 -16.16
N PRO A 175 -14.50 1.65 -15.06
CA PRO A 175 -15.77 2.35 -15.12
C PRO A 175 -15.64 3.48 -16.13
N ASN A 176 -16.38 3.32 -17.22
CA ASN A 176 -16.70 4.45 -18.07
C ASN A 176 -17.55 5.38 -17.18
N ARG A 177 -17.16 6.62 -17.02
CA ARG A 177 -17.83 7.63 -16.17
C ARG A 177 -19.30 7.89 -16.54
N ASP A 178 -19.83 7.24 -17.56
CA ASP A 178 -21.23 7.37 -18.01
C ASP A 178 -22.24 6.48 -17.25
N SER A 179 -21.78 5.63 -16.33
CA SER A 179 -22.72 4.89 -15.47
C SER A 179 -23.07 5.74 -14.25
N SER A 180 -24.28 6.29 -14.25
CA SER A 180 -24.89 7.12 -13.22
C SER A 180 -25.05 6.46 -11.83
N ASP A 181 -24.51 5.26 -11.63
CA ASP A 181 -24.50 4.50 -10.39
C ASP A 181 -23.08 4.07 -9.95
N GLY A 182 -22.03 4.70 -10.53
CA GLY A 182 -20.64 4.27 -10.39
C GLY A 182 -19.97 4.66 -9.07
N VAL A 183 -20.43 4.14 -7.96
CA VAL A 183 -19.56 3.97 -6.79
C VAL A 183 -18.58 2.88 -7.16
N LEU A 184 -17.31 3.25 -7.36
CA LEU A 184 -16.21 2.32 -7.51
C LEU A 184 -15.97 1.62 -6.16
N ASP A 185 -16.81 0.65 -5.85
CA ASP A 185 -16.47 -0.33 -4.84
C ASP A 185 -15.27 -1.14 -5.36
N GLY A 186 -14.36 -1.49 -4.46
CA GLY A 186 -13.15 -2.20 -4.84
C GLY A 186 -13.42 -3.50 -5.60
N ILE A 187 -12.43 -3.96 -6.33
CA ILE A 187 -12.46 -5.26 -7.02
C ILE A 187 -11.94 -6.33 -6.09
N ASP A 188 -12.63 -7.47 -6.05
CA ASP A 188 -12.11 -8.61 -5.31
C ASP A 188 -10.90 -9.23 -6.04
N VAL A 189 -9.84 -9.42 -5.27
CA VAL A 189 -8.54 -9.95 -5.70
C VAL A 189 -8.22 -11.22 -4.92
N THR A 190 -7.61 -12.18 -5.58
CA THR A 190 -7.09 -13.40 -4.96
C THR A 190 -5.67 -13.63 -5.41
N PHE A 191 -4.76 -13.87 -4.48
CA PHE A 191 -3.40 -14.33 -4.77
C PHE A 191 -3.33 -15.84 -4.87
N SER A 192 -2.52 -16.34 -5.80
CA SER A 192 -2.19 -17.76 -5.92
C SER A 192 -0.69 -17.95 -6.13
N TYR A 193 -0.12 -18.94 -5.44
CA TYR A 193 1.29 -19.29 -5.56
C TYR A 193 1.49 -20.79 -5.39
N ARG A 194 2.15 -21.45 -6.36
CA ARG A 194 2.43 -22.89 -6.36
C ARG A 194 1.19 -23.76 -6.08
N GLY A 195 0.04 -23.37 -6.62
CA GLY A 195 -1.22 -24.08 -6.43
C GLY A 195 -1.93 -23.79 -5.09
N SER A 196 -1.30 -23.08 -4.17
CA SER A 196 -1.97 -22.53 -2.99
C SER A 196 -2.71 -21.25 -3.39
N ARG A 197 -3.98 -21.16 -3.02
CA ARG A 197 -4.84 -20.01 -3.29
C ARG A 197 -5.28 -19.39 -1.96
N GLY A 198 -5.07 -18.08 -1.83
CA GLY A 198 -5.58 -17.31 -0.69
C GLY A 198 -7.09 -17.09 -0.75
N GLU A 199 -7.67 -16.58 0.30
CA GLU A 199 -9.03 -16.06 0.26
C GLU A 199 -9.10 -14.78 -0.56
N SER A 200 -10.28 -14.47 -1.10
CA SER A 200 -10.54 -13.23 -1.83
C SER A 200 -10.65 -12.05 -0.87
N PHE A 201 -10.15 -10.90 -1.28
CA PHE A 201 -10.26 -9.64 -0.53
C PHE A 201 -10.48 -8.47 -1.49
N SER A 202 -11.16 -7.43 -1.03
CA SER A 202 -11.42 -6.25 -1.86
C SER A 202 -10.17 -5.36 -1.94
N TRP A 203 -9.87 -4.88 -3.14
CA TRP A 203 -8.75 -3.99 -3.45
C TRP A 203 -9.25 -2.75 -4.17
N LEU A 204 -8.89 -1.57 -3.66
CA LEU A 204 -9.30 -0.30 -4.24
C LEU A 204 -8.28 0.17 -5.29
N TYR A 205 -8.74 0.36 -6.52
CA TYR A 205 -8.06 1.14 -7.54
C TYR A 205 -8.63 2.55 -7.52
N LEU A 206 -7.79 3.56 -7.35
CA LEU A 206 -8.22 4.90 -7.01
C LEU A 206 -7.67 5.89 -8.02
N ASP A 207 -8.55 6.56 -8.77
CA ASP A 207 -8.16 7.68 -9.60
C ASP A 207 -8.04 8.99 -8.79
N GLU A 208 -7.39 9.99 -9.37
CA GLU A 208 -7.10 11.25 -8.69
C GLU A 208 -8.37 12.01 -8.29
N GLU A 209 -9.45 11.92 -9.09
CA GLU A 209 -10.69 12.65 -8.84
C GLU A 209 -11.46 12.05 -7.67
N ALA A 210 -11.55 10.72 -7.60
CA ALA A 210 -12.16 10.02 -6.47
C ALA A 210 -11.35 10.25 -5.18
N LEU A 211 -10.01 10.25 -5.25
CA LEU A 211 -9.18 10.61 -4.11
C LEU A 211 -9.43 12.05 -3.66
N ALA A 212 -9.49 13.00 -4.60
CA ALA A 212 -9.73 14.40 -4.30
C ALA A 212 -11.09 14.63 -3.62
N GLU A 213 -12.12 13.94 -4.09
CA GLU A 213 -13.46 14.03 -3.51
C GLU A 213 -13.49 13.52 -2.05
N VAL A 214 -12.96 12.30 -1.82
CA VAL A 214 -12.93 11.71 -0.47
C VAL A 214 -12.06 12.55 0.47
N ALA A 215 -10.85 12.91 0.03
CA ALA A 215 -9.92 13.71 0.80
C ALA A 215 -10.52 15.07 1.18
N GLY A 216 -11.12 15.77 0.21
CA GLY A 216 -11.74 17.09 0.41
C GLY A 216 -12.89 17.05 1.42
N ARG A 217 -13.79 16.05 1.33
CA ARG A 217 -14.88 15.87 2.32
C ARG A 217 -14.36 15.68 3.74
N LEU A 218 -13.20 15.07 3.88
CA LEU A 218 -12.58 14.80 5.18
C LEU A 218 -11.64 15.94 5.63
N GLY A 219 -11.51 17.04 4.89
CA GLY A 219 -10.63 18.16 5.22
C GLY A 219 -9.15 17.84 5.10
N TRP A 220 -8.79 17.02 4.09
CA TRP A 220 -7.42 16.83 3.63
C TRP A 220 -7.16 17.71 2.42
N ALA A 221 -5.98 18.32 2.36
CA ALA A 221 -5.47 18.99 1.17
C ALA A 221 -4.73 17.95 0.33
N LEU A 222 -5.10 17.83 -0.95
CA LEU A 222 -4.47 16.93 -1.92
C LEU A 222 -3.53 17.71 -2.83
N GLU A 223 -2.32 17.18 -3.01
CA GLU A 223 -1.36 17.62 -4.02
C GLU A 223 -0.88 16.41 -4.82
N VAL A 224 -1.03 16.41 -6.13
CA VAL A 224 -0.45 15.38 -6.99
C VAL A 224 0.99 15.79 -7.34
N LEU A 225 1.94 14.98 -6.88
CA LEU A 225 3.38 15.27 -6.96
C LEU A 225 4.00 14.82 -8.28
N ASP A 226 3.49 13.73 -8.85
CA ASP A 226 4.05 13.13 -10.08
C ASP A 226 3.05 12.19 -10.74
N ARG A 227 3.24 11.91 -12.04
CA ARG A 227 2.43 10.98 -12.84
C ARG A 227 3.29 10.20 -13.80
N THR A 228 2.94 8.93 -14.04
CA THR A 228 3.52 8.12 -15.11
C THR A 228 2.68 8.23 -16.40
N ALA A 229 3.30 7.88 -17.54
CA ALA A 229 2.56 7.77 -18.79
C ALA A 229 1.48 6.67 -18.79
N ALA A 230 1.56 5.73 -17.87
CA ALA A 230 0.57 4.65 -17.67
C ALA A 230 -0.65 5.08 -16.85
N GLY A 231 -0.64 6.31 -16.30
CA GLY A 231 -1.74 6.84 -15.50
C GLY A 231 -1.60 6.60 -13.99
N GLU A 232 -0.51 6.00 -13.55
CA GLU A 232 -0.19 5.93 -12.13
C GLU A 232 0.21 7.32 -11.64
N TYR A 233 -0.09 7.62 -10.39
CA TYR A 233 0.25 8.91 -9.80
C TYR A 233 0.75 8.76 -8.36
N LEU A 234 1.56 9.72 -7.93
CA LEU A 234 1.96 9.93 -6.54
C LEU A 234 1.25 11.16 -6.00
N ALA A 235 0.60 11.01 -4.87
CA ALA A 235 -0.11 12.08 -4.19
C ALA A 235 0.39 12.30 -2.76
N ARG A 236 0.25 13.55 -2.31
CA ARG A 236 0.41 13.98 -0.93
C ARG A 236 -0.93 14.39 -0.36
N LEU A 237 -1.27 13.89 0.81
CA LEU A 237 -2.35 14.42 1.63
C LEU A 237 -1.74 15.10 2.86
N GLY A 238 -2.11 16.36 3.09
CA GLY A 238 -1.81 17.12 4.29
C GLY A 238 -3.12 17.53 4.99
N ARG A 239 -3.03 17.99 6.24
CA ARG A 239 -4.21 18.62 6.86
C ARG A 239 -4.50 19.93 6.14
N ALA A 240 -5.73 20.15 5.70
CA ALA A 240 -6.14 21.47 5.20
C ALA A 240 -5.95 22.50 6.32
N GLU A 241 -5.28 23.59 6.00
CA GLU A 241 -5.23 24.76 6.90
C GLU A 241 -6.64 25.36 6.95
N GLY A 242 -7.20 25.45 8.17
CA GLY A 242 -8.55 25.99 8.40
C GLY A 242 -8.57 27.52 8.29
#